data_b5141752078f88f10f604461ed58df7a
#
_entry.id   b5141752078f88f10f604461ed58df7a
#
_cell.length_a   1.000
_cell.length_b   1.000
_cell.length_c   1.000
_cell.angle_alpha   90.00
_cell.angle_beta   90.00
_cell.angle_gamma   90.00
#
_symmetry.space_group_name_H-M   'P 1'
#
loop_
_entity.id
_entity.type
_entity.pdbx_description
1 polymer ?
#
loop_
_entity_poly.entity_id
_entity_poly.type
_entity_poly.pdbx_seq_one_letter_code
_entity_poly.pdbx_strand_id
1 'polypeptide(L)'
;DIVRAAIDEVGKGLKKQLVATEESATSIEDMTEAIEELSIRSNQISEQSNTTLELTQEGNEKLKHSMVKMEKFNQTINVTFDAINILGEKSHEIGMIVKVITGISEQINLLALNAAIEAARAGEHGKGFAVVADEVRKLAEQSRQSAAEVSNIVKNIQEETDRVVTSMNQGTEEFTQTNTTILEIGAMFEKIVEITKIIAENNANSSASTEELSSGSQQIMASMKDIEFISRESVEMFEELVEISDDELSTMEKLVQEAENLVHLKNEAEKLLFSLNQDVETKRV
;
A
#
# COMPACT_ATOMS: atom_id res chain seq x y z
N ASP A 1 16.90 -36.08 60.27
CA ASP A 1 17.70 -35.10 59.49
C ASP A 1 17.41 -35.14 57.98
N ILE A 2 17.32 -36.31 57.32
CA ILE A 2 17.04 -36.42 55.87
C ILE A 2 15.64 -35.93 55.52
N VAL A 3 14.60 -36.32 56.32
CA VAL A 3 13.21 -35.91 56.06
C VAL A 3 13.07 -34.39 56.22
N ARG A 4 13.65 -33.79 57.24
CA ARG A 4 13.62 -32.35 57.46
C ARG A 4 14.28 -31.57 56.30
N ALA A 5 15.45 -32.04 55.82
CA ALA A 5 16.12 -31.44 54.68
C ALA A 5 15.28 -31.56 53.39
N ALA A 6 14.57 -32.66 53.15
CA ALA A 6 13.67 -32.85 52.04
C ALA A 6 12.45 -31.90 52.11
N ILE A 7 11.85 -31.75 53.31
CA ILE A 7 10.73 -30.83 53.53
C ILE A 7 11.15 -29.37 53.27
N ASP A 8 12.31 -28.93 53.75
CA ASP A 8 12.84 -27.58 53.52
C ASP A 8 13.10 -27.29 52.02
N GLU A 9 13.65 -28.28 51.29
CA GLU A 9 13.92 -28.14 49.84
C GLU A 9 12.59 -28.07 49.04
N VAL A 10 11.59 -28.90 49.37
CA VAL A 10 10.27 -28.80 48.73
C VAL A 10 9.58 -27.48 49.06
N GLY A 11 9.62 -27.02 50.31
CA GLY A 11 9.07 -25.74 50.70
C GLY A 11 9.69 -24.56 49.95
N LYS A 12 11.02 -24.59 49.71
CA LYS A 12 11.70 -23.60 48.84
C LYS A 12 11.26 -23.72 47.40
N GLY A 13 11.05 -24.93 46.88
CA GLY A 13 10.51 -25.19 45.56
C GLY A 13 9.13 -24.57 45.35
N LEU A 14 8.23 -24.76 46.30
CA LEU A 14 6.87 -24.21 46.28
C LEU A 14 6.84 -22.68 46.30
N LYS A 15 7.71 -22.05 47.11
CA LYS A 15 7.84 -20.57 47.11
C LYS A 15 8.31 -20.05 45.77
N LYS A 16 9.28 -20.72 45.12
CA LYS A 16 9.70 -20.38 43.76
C LYS A 16 8.58 -20.56 42.71
N GLN A 17 7.80 -21.63 42.86
CA GLN A 17 6.64 -21.90 42.00
C GLN A 17 5.59 -20.79 42.13
N LEU A 18 5.31 -20.29 43.34
CA LEU A 18 4.38 -19.19 43.58
C LEU A 18 4.82 -17.94 42.83
N VAL A 19 6.10 -17.56 42.97
CA VAL A 19 6.66 -16.38 42.24
C VAL A 19 6.55 -16.56 40.72
N ALA A 20 6.92 -17.73 40.19
CA ALA A 20 6.81 -18.01 38.76
C ALA A 20 5.35 -17.99 38.25
N THR A 21 4.39 -18.38 39.09
CA THR A 21 2.96 -18.30 38.75
C THR A 21 2.49 -16.84 38.70
N GLU A 22 2.94 -16.00 39.62
CA GLU A 22 2.62 -14.58 39.68
C GLU A 22 3.22 -13.84 38.48
N GLU A 23 4.47 -14.11 38.09
CA GLU A 23 5.11 -13.58 36.87
C GLU A 23 4.38 -14.05 35.60
N SER A 24 3.92 -15.30 35.58
CA SER A 24 3.14 -15.82 34.44
C SER A 24 1.77 -15.16 34.34
N ALA A 25 1.09 -14.90 35.46
CA ALA A 25 -0.19 -14.17 35.46
C ALA A 25 -0.02 -12.75 34.91
N THR A 26 1.03 -12.03 35.32
CA THR A 26 1.35 -10.71 34.77
C THR A 26 1.59 -10.77 33.24
N SER A 27 2.34 -11.77 32.78
CA SER A 27 2.58 -11.95 31.33
C SER A 27 1.30 -12.24 30.53
N ILE A 28 0.31 -12.90 31.15
CA ILE A 28 -1.01 -13.13 30.54
C ILE A 28 -1.85 -11.84 30.51
N GLU A 29 -1.72 -10.96 31.54
CA GLU A 29 -2.36 -9.64 31.53
C GLU A 29 -1.81 -8.80 30.39
N ASP A 30 -0.48 -8.71 30.22
CA ASP A 30 0.17 -8.02 29.11
C ASP A 30 -0.27 -8.58 27.74
N MET A 31 -0.40 -9.90 27.63
CA MET A 31 -0.89 -10.56 26.41
C MET A 31 -2.35 -10.18 26.12
N THR A 32 -3.19 -10.07 27.15
CA THR A 32 -4.60 -9.67 27.00
C THR A 32 -4.72 -8.23 26.48
N GLU A 33 -3.89 -7.31 26.97
CA GLU A 33 -3.82 -5.93 26.49
C GLU A 33 -3.36 -5.87 25.01
N ALA A 34 -2.34 -6.67 24.65
CA ALA A 34 -1.88 -6.76 23.25
C ALA A 34 -2.95 -7.32 22.30
N ILE A 35 -3.76 -8.27 22.76
CA ILE A 35 -4.89 -8.85 22.02
C ILE A 35 -5.99 -7.78 21.80
N GLU A 36 -6.28 -6.97 22.80
CA GLU A 36 -7.25 -5.86 22.67
C GLU A 36 -6.77 -4.83 21.64
N GLU A 37 -5.48 -4.46 21.69
CA GLU A 37 -4.89 -3.57 20.68
C GLU A 37 -4.96 -4.16 19.26
N LEU A 38 -4.71 -5.48 19.10
CA LEU A 38 -4.86 -6.18 17.82
C LEU A 38 -6.30 -6.11 17.30
N SER A 39 -7.30 -6.26 18.17
CA SER A 39 -8.71 -6.15 17.81
C SER A 39 -9.05 -4.75 17.28
N ILE A 40 -8.57 -3.69 17.96
CA ILE A 40 -8.76 -2.30 17.52
C ILE A 40 -8.10 -2.07 16.15
N ARG A 41 -6.86 -2.53 15.97
CA ARG A 41 -6.13 -2.42 14.70
C ARG A 41 -6.82 -3.16 13.57
N SER A 42 -7.38 -4.33 13.84
CA SER A 42 -8.13 -5.11 12.85
C SER A 42 -9.37 -4.36 12.36
N ASN A 43 -10.11 -3.71 13.26
CA ASN A 43 -11.25 -2.86 12.90
C ASN A 43 -10.81 -1.65 12.04
N GLN A 44 -9.69 -1.01 12.36
CA GLN A 44 -9.14 0.09 11.56
C GLN A 44 -8.75 -0.37 10.16
N ILE A 45 -8.11 -1.53 10.02
CA ILE A 45 -7.74 -2.11 8.72
C ILE A 45 -9.00 -2.39 7.88
N SER A 46 -10.08 -2.88 8.50
CA SER A 46 -11.35 -3.11 7.82
C SER A 46 -11.94 -1.81 7.28
N GLU A 47 -11.98 -0.76 8.08
CA GLU A 47 -12.46 0.57 7.67
C GLU A 47 -11.61 1.18 6.56
N GLN A 48 -10.27 1.11 6.68
CA GLN A 48 -9.34 1.59 5.66
C GLN A 48 -9.48 0.81 4.34
N SER A 49 -9.68 -0.51 4.41
CA SER A 49 -9.92 -1.34 3.23
C SER A 49 -11.19 -0.94 2.50
N ASN A 50 -12.29 -0.71 3.23
CA ASN A 50 -13.55 -0.24 2.64
C ASN A 50 -13.39 1.15 1.99
N THR A 51 -12.75 2.08 2.69
CA THR A 51 -12.47 3.42 2.15
C THR A 51 -11.60 3.35 0.88
N THR A 52 -10.59 2.46 0.87
CA THR A 52 -9.74 2.26 -0.31
C THR A 52 -10.54 1.71 -1.50
N LEU A 53 -11.47 0.77 -1.26
CA LEU A 53 -12.35 0.25 -2.30
C LEU A 53 -13.25 1.35 -2.88
N GLU A 54 -13.86 2.18 -2.05
CA GLU A 54 -14.72 3.30 -2.48
C GLU A 54 -13.93 4.31 -3.33
N LEU A 55 -12.75 4.75 -2.85
CA LEU A 55 -11.90 5.69 -3.58
C LEU A 55 -11.41 5.11 -4.92
N THR A 56 -11.11 3.82 -4.94
CA THR A 56 -10.66 3.14 -6.17
C THR A 56 -11.80 3.03 -7.17
N GLN A 57 -13.00 2.77 -6.72
CA GLN A 57 -14.19 2.72 -7.56
C GLN A 57 -14.53 4.10 -8.15
N GLU A 58 -14.50 5.16 -7.32
CA GLU A 58 -14.66 6.55 -7.79
C GLU A 58 -13.57 6.93 -8.81
N GLY A 59 -12.30 6.55 -8.54
CA GLY A 59 -11.19 6.74 -9.46
C GLY A 59 -11.41 6.07 -10.81
N ASN A 60 -11.91 4.84 -10.81
CA ASN A 60 -12.22 4.08 -12.03
C ASN A 60 -13.38 4.71 -12.83
N GLU A 61 -14.40 5.24 -12.16
CA GLU A 61 -15.47 5.99 -12.82
C GLU A 61 -14.97 7.27 -13.48
N LYS A 62 -14.10 8.03 -12.80
CA LYS A 62 -13.45 9.22 -13.36
C LYS A 62 -12.58 8.89 -14.58
N LEU A 63 -11.87 7.76 -14.55
CA LEU A 63 -11.11 7.26 -15.70
C LEU A 63 -12.02 6.95 -16.91
N LYS A 64 -13.12 6.21 -16.70
CA LYS A 64 -14.09 5.92 -17.75
C LYS A 64 -14.64 7.22 -18.38
N HIS A 65 -14.94 8.20 -17.55
CA HIS A 65 -15.38 9.51 -18.04
C HIS A 65 -14.28 10.23 -18.85
N SER A 66 -13.02 10.14 -18.43
CA SER A 66 -11.87 10.68 -19.15
C SER A 66 -11.68 9.99 -20.48
N MET A 67 -11.85 8.67 -20.56
CA MET A 67 -11.79 7.92 -21.84
C MET A 67 -12.85 8.41 -22.84
N VAL A 68 -14.10 8.64 -22.38
CA VAL A 68 -15.17 9.17 -23.24
C VAL A 68 -14.84 10.59 -23.74
N LYS A 69 -14.23 11.43 -22.90
CA LYS A 69 -13.78 12.78 -23.33
C LYS A 69 -12.64 12.70 -24.33
N MET A 70 -11.72 11.78 -24.12
CA MET A 70 -10.61 11.52 -25.05
C MET A 70 -11.12 11.07 -26.40
N GLU A 71 -12.09 10.17 -26.47
CA GLU A 71 -12.69 9.73 -27.73
C GLU A 71 -13.33 10.91 -28.50
N LYS A 72 -14.08 11.77 -27.81
CA LYS A 72 -14.64 12.99 -28.41
C LYS A 72 -13.55 13.95 -28.91
N PHE A 73 -12.46 14.07 -28.15
CA PHE A 73 -11.33 14.91 -28.54
C PHE A 73 -10.68 14.38 -29.83
N ASN A 74 -10.48 13.06 -29.92
CA ASN A 74 -9.96 12.41 -31.12
C ASN A 74 -10.85 12.67 -32.35
N GLN A 75 -12.17 12.55 -32.20
CA GLN A 75 -13.12 12.88 -33.27
C GLN A 75 -12.99 14.33 -33.69
N THR A 76 -12.83 15.27 -32.77
CA THR A 76 -12.66 16.70 -33.06
C THR A 76 -11.35 16.96 -33.77
N ILE A 77 -10.25 16.33 -33.40
CA ILE A 77 -8.96 16.41 -34.12
C ILE A 77 -9.13 15.94 -35.56
N ASN A 78 -9.75 14.79 -35.78
CA ASN A 78 -9.93 14.25 -37.14
C ASN A 78 -10.77 15.20 -38.03
N VAL A 79 -11.89 15.73 -37.52
CA VAL A 79 -12.69 16.73 -38.26
C VAL A 79 -11.91 17.99 -38.56
N THR A 80 -11.08 18.45 -37.63
CA THR A 80 -10.23 19.65 -37.85
C THR A 80 -9.15 19.34 -38.88
N PHE A 81 -8.54 18.16 -38.85
CA PHE A 81 -7.54 17.72 -39.81
C PHE A 81 -8.12 17.73 -41.26
N ASP A 82 -9.31 17.16 -41.41
CA ASP A 82 -10.00 17.15 -42.73
C ASP A 82 -10.28 18.58 -43.21
N ALA A 83 -10.75 19.47 -42.34
CA ALA A 83 -11.00 20.88 -42.72
C ALA A 83 -9.73 21.62 -43.16
N ILE A 84 -8.61 21.38 -42.47
CA ILE A 84 -7.31 21.96 -42.82
C ILE A 84 -6.79 21.41 -44.15
N ASN A 85 -6.94 20.12 -44.42
CA ASN A 85 -6.57 19.53 -45.72
C ASN A 85 -7.38 20.14 -46.86
N ILE A 86 -8.70 20.32 -46.69
CA ILE A 86 -9.55 20.99 -47.66
C ILE A 86 -9.09 22.43 -47.90
N LEU A 87 -8.70 23.14 -46.83
CA LEU A 87 -8.17 24.51 -46.94
C LEU A 87 -6.86 24.52 -47.76
N GLY A 88 -5.97 23.56 -47.55
CA GLY A 88 -4.74 23.38 -48.31
C GLY A 88 -5.01 23.18 -49.82
N GLU A 89 -5.95 22.26 -50.16
CA GLU A 89 -6.37 22.00 -51.53
C GLU A 89 -6.95 23.27 -52.19
N LYS A 90 -7.87 23.95 -51.49
CA LYS A 90 -8.46 25.20 -52.00
C LYS A 90 -7.43 26.31 -52.20
N SER A 91 -6.48 26.45 -51.29
CA SER A 91 -5.38 27.39 -51.44
C SER A 91 -4.51 27.06 -52.65
N HIS A 92 -4.27 25.76 -52.92
CA HIS A 92 -3.55 25.35 -54.11
C HIS A 92 -4.31 25.69 -55.42
N GLU A 93 -5.63 25.43 -55.45
CA GLU A 93 -6.51 25.82 -56.57
C GLU A 93 -6.45 27.33 -56.83
N ILE A 94 -6.55 28.15 -55.76
CA ILE A 94 -6.45 29.62 -55.86
C ILE A 94 -5.07 30.01 -56.42
N GLY A 95 -3.99 29.40 -55.97
CA GLY A 95 -2.63 29.63 -56.48
C GLY A 95 -2.52 29.38 -58.00
N MET A 96 -3.16 28.32 -58.49
CA MET A 96 -3.22 28.04 -59.93
C MET A 96 -4.00 29.11 -60.71
N ILE A 97 -5.14 29.59 -60.17
CA ILE A 97 -5.95 30.65 -60.79
C ILE A 97 -5.14 31.95 -60.85
N VAL A 98 -4.46 32.32 -59.76
CA VAL A 98 -3.63 33.51 -59.70
C VAL A 98 -2.48 33.48 -60.74
N LYS A 99 -1.87 32.32 -60.93
CA LYS A 99 -0.85 32.11 -61.98
C LYS A 99 -1.41 32.31 -63.37
N VAL A 100 -2.64 31.88 -63.65
CA VAL A 100 -3.32 32.11 -64.92
C VAL A 100 -3.61 33.63 -65.12
N ILE A 101 -4.10 34.30 -64.03
CA ILE A 101 -4.37 35.76 -64.10
C ILE A 101 -3.08 36.58 -64.42
N THR A 102 -1.97 36.19 -63.77
CA THR A 102 -0.67 36.79 -64.04
C THR A 102 -0.28 36.62 -65.51
N GLY A 103 -0.44 35.41 -66.07
CA GLY A 103 -0.17 35.15 -67.50
C GLY A 103 -1.07 35.94 -68.44
N ILE A 104 -2.37 36.03 -68.11
CA ILE A 104 -3.30 36.89 -68.89
C ILE A 104 -2.89 38.37 -68.84
N SER A 105 -2.53 38.86 -67.67
CA SER A 105 -2.08 40.27 -67.50
C SER A 105 -0.80 40.57 -68.31
N GLU A 106 0.15 39.61 -68.34
CA GLU A 106 1.35 39.73 -69.19
C GLU A 106 1.00 39.73 -70.67
N GLN A 107 0.07 38.93 -71.15
CA GLN A 107 -0.41 38.88 -72.51
C GLN A 107 -1.11 40.21 -72.90
N ILE A 108 -1.98 40.75 -72.02
CA ILE A 108 -2.64 41.99 -72.21
C ILE A 108 -1.61 43.14 -72.27
N ASN A 109 -0.60 43.13 -71.37
CA ASN A 109 0.48 44.13 -71.40
C ASN A 109 1.25 44.12 -72.75
N LEU A 110 1.55 42.90 -73.26
CA LEU A 110 2.19 42.77 -74.57
C LEU A 110 1.29 43.26 -75.76
N LEU A 111 -0.01 42.89 -75.70
CA LEU A 111 -0.99 43.38 -76.70
C LEU A 111 -1.12 44.90 -76.69
N ALA A 112 -1.22 45.46 -75.48
CA ALA A 112 -1.26 46.93 -75.32
C ALA A 112 0.01 47.66 -75.83
N LEU A 113 1.18 47.03 -75.53
CA LEU A 113 2.47 47.56 -76.09
C LEU A 113 2.50 47.52 -77.58
N ASN A 114 2.08 46.44 -78.21
CA ASN A 114 2.01 46.34 -79.66
C ASN A 114 1.02 47.36 -80.27
N ALA A 115 -0.15 47.55 -79.63
CA ALA A 115 -1.13 48.56 -80.05
C ALA A 115 -0.58 50.01 -79.91
N ALA A 116 0.15 50.28 -78.82
CA ALA A 116 0.80 51.60 -78.66
C ALA A 116 1.89 51.87 -79.72
N ILE A 117 2.66 50.86 -80.11
CA ILE A 117 3.64 50.93 -81.15
C ILE A 117 2.96 51.24 -82.52
N GLU A 118 1.89 50.55 -82.87
CA GLU A 118 1.20 50.73 -84.11
C GLU A 118 0.44 52.06 -84.13
N ALA A 119 -0.11 52.51 -83.01
CA ALA A 119 -0.70 53.86 -82.87
C ALA A 119 0.35 54.97 -83.08
N ALA A 120 1.57 54.83 -82.58
CA ALA A 120 2.68 55.76 -82.80
C ALA A 120 3.08 55.75 -84.28
N ARG A 121 3.00 54.61 -84.93
CA ARG A 121 3.30 54.44 -86.35
C ARG A 121 2.28 55.12 -87.24
N ALA A 122 1.00 55.28 -86.84
CA ALA A 122 -0.08 55.96 -87.55
C ALA A 122 -0.03 57.49 -87.39
N GLY A 123 0.92 58.04 -86.63
CA GLY A 123 1.13 59.47 -86.48
C GLY A 123 -0.08 60.22 -85.88
N GLU A 124 -0.49 61.32 -86.50
CA GLU A 124 -1.61 62.15 -86.07
C GLU A 124 -2.95 61.35 -85.94
N HIS A 125 -3.16 60.41 -86.85
CA HIS A 125 -4.37 59.56 -86.87
C HIS A 125 -4.42 58.53 -85.77
N GLY A 126 -3.30 58.21 -85.10
CA GLY A 126 -3.19 57.22 -84.03
C GLY A 126 -3.26 57.80 -82.61
N LYS A 127 -3.29 59.13 -82.42
CA LYS A 127 -3.19 59.73 -81.04
C LYS A 127 -4.23 59.22 -80.05
N GLY A 128 -5.48 59.08 -80.48
CA GLY A 128 -6.54 58.51 -79.55
C GLY A 128 -6.33 57.07 -79.17
N PHE A 129 -5.85 56.27 -80.14
CA PHE A 129 -5.52 54.86 -79.90
C PHE A 129 -4.29 54.66 -78.99
N ALA A 130 -3.31 55.54 -79.10
CA ALA A 130 -2.12 55.54 -78.26
C ALA A 130 -2.46 55.76 -76.79
N VAL A 131 -3.38 56.68 -76.44
CA VAL A 131 -3.84 56.92 -75.07
C VAL A 131 -4.57 55.74 -74.53
N VAL A 132 -5.45 55.10 -75.30
CA VAL A 132 -6.16 53.90 -74.85
C VAL A 132 -5.18 52.72 -74.65
N ALA A 133 -4.22 52.55 -75.57
CA ALA A 133 -3.20 51.49 -75.41
C ALA A 133 -2.33 51.71 -74.17
N ASP A 134 -1.89 52.92 -73.86
CA ASP A 134 -1.15 53.17 -72.60
C ASP A 134 -1.98 53.01 -71.37
N GLU A 135 -3.29 53.32 -71.40
CA GLU A 135 -4.19 53.08 -70.26
C GLU A 135 -4.43 51.58 -70.02
N VAL A 136 -4.65 50.76 -71.09
CA VAL A 136 -4.74 49.31 -71.05
C VAL A 136 -3.44 48.70 -70.51
N ARG A 137 -2.28 49.26 -70.95
CA ARG A 137 -0.98 48.79 -70.45
C ARG A 137 -0.82 49.05 -68.97
N LYS A 138 -1.22 50.22 -68.44
CA LYS A 138 -1.22 50.50 -66.98
C LYS A 138 -2.14 49.55 -66.19
N LEU A 139 -3.36 49.28 -66.67
CA LEU A 139 -4.31 48.41 -66.08
C LEU A 139 -3.76 46.97 -66.05
N ALA A 140 -3.09 46.54 -67.11
CA ALA A 140 -2.45 45.19 -67.15
C ALA A 140 -1.32 45.10 -66.13
N GLU A 141 -0.48 46.12 -65.99
CA GLU A 141 0.58 46.13 -64.97
C GLU A 141 0.04 46.16 -63.56
N GLN A 142 -1.03 46.95 -63.28
CA GLN A 142 -1.72 46.94 -61.96
C GLN A 142 -2.33 45.59 -61.68
N SER A 143 -2.99 44.92 -62.65
CA SER A 143 -3.53 43.55 -62.48
C SER A 143 -2.43 42.52 -62.16
N ARG A 144 -1.28 42.62 -62.86
CA ARG A 144 -0.12 41.78 -62.60
C ARG A 144 0.41 41.95 -61.18
N GLN A 145 0.51 43.25 -60.72
CA GLN A 145 0.95 43.56 -59.36
C GLN A 145 -0.02 43.00 -58.31
N SER A 146 -1.32 43.24 -58.51
CA SER A 146 -2.36 42.67 -57.58
C SER A 146 -2.36 41.12 -57.55
N ALA A 147 -2.17 40.49 -58.73
CA ALA A 147 -2.04 39.02 -58.77
C ALA A 147 -0.79 38.53 -58.01
N ALA A 148 0.33 39.25 -58.08
CA ALA A 148 1.55 38.97 -57.38
C ALA A 148 1.33 39.02 -55.82
N GLU A 149 0.60 40.08 -55.36
CA GLU A 149 0.24 40.25 -53.97
C GLU A 149 -0.64 39.12 -53.48
N VAL A 150 -1.67 38.75 -54.25
CA VAL A 150 -2.54 37.56 -53.91
C VAL A 150 -1.73 36.26 -53.91
N SER A 151 -0.80 36.06 -54.83
CA SER A 151 0.10 34.92 -54.88
C SER A 151 0.90 34.76 -53.60
N ASN A 152 1.44 35.86 -53.08
CA ASN A 152 2.17 35.85 -51.79
C ASN A 152 1.26 35.51 -50.63
N ILE A 153 0.02 36.03 -50.59
CA ILE A 153 -0.96 35.69 -49.54
C ILE A 153 -1.28 34.18 -49.59
N VAL A 154 -1.54 33.64 -50.77
CA VAL A 154 -1.85 32.23 -50.96
C VAL A 154 -0.68 31.35 -50.53
N LYS A 155 0.55 31.73 -50.87
CA LYS A 155 1.75 31.01 -50.44
C LYS A 155 1.87 30.99 -48.91
N ASN A 156 1.65 32.12 -48.25
CA ASN A 156 1.67 32.18 -46.80
C ASN A 156 0.58 31.30 -46.18
N ILE A 157 -0.63 31.25 -46.75
CA ILE A 157 -1.71 30.37 -46.29
C ILE A 157 -1.28 28.90 -46.45
N GLN A 158 -0.66 28.50 -47.53
CA GLN A 158 -0.15 27.14 -47.73
C GLN A 158 0.90 26.76 -46.70
N GLU A 159 1.88 27.63 -46.46
CA GLU A 159 2.93 27.42 -45.45
C GLU A 159 2.35 27.29 -44.05
N GLU A 160 1.37 28.12 -43.65
CA GLU A 160 0.70 28.01 -42.35
C GLU A 160 -0.17 26.77 -42.28
N THR A 161 -0.84 26.35 -43.33
CA THR A 161 -1.62 25.13 -43.42
C THR A 161 -0.73 23.89 -43.19
N ASP A 162 0.44 23.82 -43.81
CA ASP A 162 1.42 22.73 -43.65
C ASP A 162 1.94 22.68 -42.19
N ARG A 163 2.17 23.84 -41.59
CA ARG A 163 2.57 23.91 -40.16
C ARG A 163 1.48 23.39 -39.23
N VAL A 164 0.21 23.73 -39.50
CA VAL A 164 -0.93 23.22 -38.71
C VAL A 164 -1.05 21.72 -38.89
N VAL A 165 -0.93 21.18 -40.11
CA VAL A 165 -0.94 19.73 -40.36
C VAL A 165 0.15 19.01 -39.55
N THR A 166 1.36 19.56 -39.56
CA THR A 166 2.48 18.99 -38.76
C THR A 166 2.17 18.97 -37.24
N SER A 167 1.65 20.10 -36.73
CA SER A 167 1.28 20.21 -35.32
C SER A 167 0.14 19.26 -34.94
N MET A 168 -0.83 19.06 -35.83
CA MET A 168 -1.93 18.11 -35.60
C MET A 168 -1.45 16.66 -35.58
N ASN A 169 -0.50 16.26 -36.43
CA ASN A 169 0.09 14.92 -36.41
C ASN A 169 0.81 14.66 -35.07
N GLN A 170 1.58 15.65 -34.59
CA GLN A 170 2.21 15.56 -33.27
C GLN A 170 1.16 15.42 -32.14
N GLY A 171 0.10 16.24 -32.20
CA GLY A 171 -1.00 16.18 -31.23
C GLY A 171 -1.71 14.80 -31.24
N THR A 172 -1.84 14.14 -32.41
CA THR A 172 -2.43 12.82 -32.53
C THR A 172 -1.53 11.74 -31.92
N GLU A 173 -0.22 11.88 -32.04
CA GLU A 173 0.75 10.97 -31.41
C GLU A 173 0.70 11.09 -29.88
N GLU A 174 0.75 12.32 -29.34
CA GLU A 174 0.62 12.57 -27.89
C GLU A 174 -0.73 12.09 -27.34
N PHE A 175 -1.80 12.25 -28.11
CA PHE A 175 -3.12 11.71 -27.77
C PHE A 175 -3.09 10.18 -27.63
N THR A 176 -2.48 9.47 -28.58
CA THR A 176 -2.39 8.01 -28.56
C THR A 176 -1.62 7.52 -27.33
N GLN A 177 -0.51 8.21 -27.02
CA GLN A 177 0.28 7.90 -25.82
C GLN A 177 -0.50 8.16 -24.53
N THR A 178 -1.23 9.28 -24.44
CA THR A 178 -2.07 9.60 -23.29
C THR A 178 -3.18 8.57 -23.10
N ASN A 179 -3.82 8.12 -24.19
CA ASN A 179 -4.85 7.10 -24.13
C ASN A 179 -4.31 5.76 -23.61
N THR A 180 -3.12 5.36 -24.04
CA THR A 180 -2.42 4.17 -23.53
C THR A 180 -2.18 4.29 -22.02
N THR A 181 -1.67 5.44 -21.56
CA THR A 181 -1.45 5.71 -20.11
C THR A 181 -2.74 5.61 -19.30
N ILE A 182 -3.86 6.11 -19.83
CA ILE A 182 -5.18 6.01 -19.18
C ILE A 182 -5.60 4.55 -19.01
N LEU A 183 -5.38 3.71 -20.02
CA LEU A 183 -5.67 2.27 -19.94
C LEU A 183 -4.79 1.56 -18.90
N GLU A 184 -3.51 1.90 -18.83
CA GLU A 184 -2.58 1.36 -17.82
C GLU A 184 -3.02 1.74 -16.39
N ILE A 185 -3.44 3.00 -16.19
CA ILE A 185 -3.98 3.44 -14.88
C ILE A 185 -5.26 2.66 -14.53
N GLY A 186 -6.13 2.38 -15.50
CA GLY A 186 -7.30 1.53 -15.31
C GLY A 186 -6.94 0.13 -14.78
N ALA A 187 -5.96 -0.52 -15.41
CA ALA A 187 -5.44 -1.81 -14.97
C ALA A 187 -4.82 -1.77 -13.57
N MET A 188 -4.16 -0.64 -13.20
CA MET A 188 -3.64 -0.45 -11.85
C MET A 188 -4.78 -0.35 -10.81
N PHE A 189 -5.87 0.33 -11.10
CA PHE A 189 -7.02 0.38 -10.20
C PHE A 189 -7.67 -0.99 -10.00
N GLU A 190 -7.80 -1.80 -11.05
CA GLU A 190 -8.29 -3.18 -10.91
C GLU A 190 -7.40 -4.00 -9.97
N LYS A 191 -6.08 -3.85 -10.09
CA LYS A 191 -5.12 -4.51 -9.21
C LYS A 191 -5.20 -4.03 -7.76
N ILE A 192 -5.45 -2.73 -7.54
CA ILE A 192 -5.66 -2.18 -6.19
C ILE A 192 -6.91 -2.81 -5.55
N VAL A 193 -8.01 -2.95 -6.31
CA VAL A 193 -9.24 -3.62 -5.83
C VAL A 193 -8.94 -5.07 -5.42
N GLU A 194 -8.21 -5.82 -6.25
CA GLU A 194 -7.84 -7.20 -5.95
C GLU A 194 -7.01 -7.31 -4.66
N ILE A 195 -5.95 -6.51 -4.55
CA ILE A 195 -5.08 -6.50 -3.36
C ILE A 195 -5.86 -6.10 -2.11
N THR A 196 -6.75 -5.11 -2.20
CA THR A 196 -7.55 -4.65 -1.06
C THR A 196 -8.53 -5.73 -0.59
N LYS A 197 -9.10 -6.52 -1.49
CA LYS A 197 -9.91 -7.70 -1.13
C LYS A 197 -9.10 -8.75 -0.37
N ILE A 198 -7.88 -9.03 -0.82
CA ILE A 198 -6.98 -9.97 -0.12
C ILE A 198 -6.63 -9.44 1.28
N ILE A 199 -6.39 -8.13 1.42
CA ILE A 199 -6.15 -7.50 2.74
C ILE A 199 -7.37 -7.68 3.64
N ALA A 200 -8.58 -7.43 3.15
CA ALA A 200 -9.81 -7.60 3.91
C ALA A 200 -10.03 -9.06 4.36
N GLU A 201 -9.77 -10.04 3.50
CA GLU A 201 -9.84 -11.46 3.83
C GLU A 201 -8.80 -11.86 4.88
N ASN A 202 -7.55 -11.46 4.72
CA ASN A 202 -6.50 -11.71 5.70
C ASN A 202 -6.81 -11.06 7.05
N ASN A 203 -7.38 -9.86 7.04
CA ASN A 203 -7.79 -9.17 8.26
C ASN A 203 -8.95 -9.89 8.97
N ALA A 204 -9.92 -10.43 8.24
CA ALA A 204 -10.99 -11.25 8.82
C ALA A 204 -10.44 -12.51 9.49
N ASN A 205 -9.47 -13.19 8.87
CA ASN A 205 -8.79 -14.34 9.45
C ASN A 205 -7.97 -13.94 10.70
N SER A 206 -7.31 -12.78 10.69
CA SER A 206 -6.58 -12.24 11.84
C SER A 206 -7.54 -11.92 13.00
N SER A 207 -8.72 -11.36 12.72
CA SER A 207 -9.75 -11.11 13.72
C SER A 207 -10.22 -12.40 14.39
N ALA A 208 -10.50 -13.46 13.62
CA ALA A 208 -10.88 -14.75 14.15
C ALA A 208 -9.78 -15.36 15.06
N SER A 209 -8.50 -15.27 14.63
CA SER A 209 -7.37 -15.71 15.45
C SER A 209 -7.21 -14.89 16.73
N THR A 210 -7.52 -13.59 16.70
CA THR A 210 -7.48 -12.70 17.86
C THR A 210 -8.57 -13.07 18.87
N GLU A 211 -9.77 -13.46 18.42
CA GLU A 211 -10.84 -13.98 19.28
C GLU A 211 -10.45 -15.31 19.96
N GLU A 212 -9.83 -16.23 19.20
CA GLU A 212 -9.32 -17.49 19.74
C GLU A 212 -8.21 -17.24 20.79
N LEU A 213 -7.26 -16.32 20.52
CA LEU A 213 -6.23 -15.92 21.47
C LEU A 213 -6.82 -15.31 22.74
N SER A 214 -7.85 -14.48 22.63
CA SER A 214 -8.56 -13.90 23.78
C SER A 214 -9.17 -14.97 24.67
N SER A 215 -9.87 -15.92 24.07
CA SER A 215 -10.45 -17.06 24.80
C SER A 215 -9.36 -17.93 25.46
N GLY A 216 -8.26 -18.20 24.75
CA GLY A 216 -7.10 -18.93 25.26
C GLY A 216 -6.45 -18.23 26.45
N SER A 217 -6.23 -16.93 26.36
CA SER A 217 -5.68 -16.11 27.47
C SER A 217 -6.55 -16.17 28.72
N GLN A 218 -7.87 -16.05 28.57
CA GLN A 218 -8.80 -16.17 29.70
C GLN A 218 -8.71 -17.54 30.38
N GLN A 219 -8.59 -18.61 29.59
CA GLN A 219 -8.46 -19.96 30.11
C GLN A 219 -7.12 -20.15 30.84
N ILE A 220 -6.02 -19.61 30.28
CA ILE A 220 -4.71 -19.68 30.95
C ILE A 220 -4.75 -18.88 32.27
N MET A 221 -5.36 -17.70 32.29
CA MET A 221 -5.52 -16.89 33.49
C MET A 221 -6.29 -17.64 34.57
N ALA A 222 -7.37 -18.32 34.22
CA ALA A 222 -8.11 -19.19 35.16
C ALA A 222 -7.22 -20.29 35.71
N SER A 223 -6.45 -20.98 34.86
CA SER A 223 -5.51 -22.02 35.28
C SER A 223 -4.40 -21.51 36.18
N MET A 224 -3.89 -20.28 35.94
CA MET A 224 -2.88 -19.65 36.81
C MET A 224 -3.43 -19.36 38.21
N LYS A 225 -4.69 -18.91 38.31
CA LYS A 225 -5.36 -18.71 39.60
C LYS A 225 -5.52 -20.06 40.37
N ASP A 226 -5.86 -21.13 39.67
CA ASP A 226 -5.94 -22.45 40.30
C ASP A 226 -4.56 -22.94 40.78
N ILE A 227 -3.50 -22.75 39.99
CA ILE A 227 -2.12 -23.06 40.35
C ILE A 227 -1.68 -22.25 41.55
N GLU A 228 -1.98 -20.94 41.58
CA GLU A 228 -1.68 -20.05 42.70
C GLU A 228 -2.35 -20.59 43.99
N PHE A 229 -3.64 -20.91 43.92
CA PHE A 229 -4.40 -21.44 45.06
C PHE A 229 -3.77 -22.72 45.55
N ILE A 230 -3.51 -23.70 44.69
CA ILE A 230 -2.90 -25.01 45.05
C ILE A 230 -1.49 -24.81 45.61
N SER A 231 -0.72 -23.87 45.07
CA SER A 231 0.63 -23.57 45.56
C SER A 231 0.61 -22.95 46.94
N ARG A 232 -0.34 -22.07 47.27
CA ARG A 232 -0.53 -21.47 48.58
C ARG A 232 -0.94 -22.53 49.61
N GLU A 233 -1.93 -23.36 49.28
CA GLU A 233 -2.37 -24.49 50.13
C GLU A 233 -1.23 -25.47 50.39
N SER A 234 -0.41 -25.73 49.34
CA SER A 234 0.77 -26.62 49.49
C SER A 234 1.82 -25.99 50.42
N VAL A 235 2.06 -24.69 50.37
CA VAL A 235 3.00 -24.00 51.30
C VAL A 235 2.51 -24.15 52.73
N GLU A 236 1.22 -23.92 53.01
CA GLU A 236 0.64 -24.06 54.35
C GLU A 236 0.78 -25.51 54.84
N MET A 237 0.47 -26.49 54.01
CA MET A 237 0.63 -27.93 54.33
C MET A 237 2.09 -28.29 54.65
N PHE A 238 3.05 -27.71 53.93
CA PHE A 238 4.48 -27.96 54.17
C PHE A 238 4.97 -27.27 55.46
N GLU A 239 4.42 -26.13 55.85
CA GLU A 239 4.70 -25.49 57.14
C GLU A 239 4.20 -26.38 58.30
N GLU A 240 3.01 -27.02 58.17
CA GLU A 240 2.47 -27.95 59.11
C GLU A 240 3.32 -29.23 59.20
N LEU A 241 3.81 -29.74 58.04
CA LEU A 241 4.72 -30.90 57.99
C LEU A 241 6.07 -30.60 58.68
N VAL A 242 6.58 -29.38 58.67
CA VAL A 242 7.78 -28.98 59.43
C VAL A 242 7.52 -29.13 60.91
N GLU A 243 6.38 -28.65 61.44
CA GLU A 243 5.99 -28.72 62.84
C GLU A 243 5.85 -30.22 63.30
N ILE A 244 5.17 -31.03 62.50
CA ILE A 244 5.02 -32.48 62.76
C ILE A 244 6.40 -33.15 62.77
N SER A 245 7.30 -32.84 61.86
CA SER A 245 8.65 -33.43 61.81
C SER A 245 9.50 -33.03 63.00
N ASP A 246 9.37 -31.82 63.52
CA ASP A 246 10.05 -31.41 64.76
C ASP A 246 9.51 -32.12 66.02
N ASP A 247 8.19 -32.32 66.09
CA ASP A 247 7.57 -33.14 67.16
C ASP A 247 7.98 -34.63 67.13
N GLU A 248 8.05 -35.22 65.89
CA GLU A 248 8.56 -36.57 65.73
C GLU A 248 10.02 -36.69 66.17
N LEU A 249 10.88 -35.71 65.81
CA LEU A 249 12.27 -35.67 66.23
C LEU A 249 12.39 -35.66 67.78
N SER A 250 11.61 -34.77 68.44
CA SER A 250 11.54 -34.72 69.93
C SER A 250 11.10 -35.97 70.52
N THR A 251 10.11 -36.63 69.91
CA THR A 251 9.61 -37.97 70.40
C THR A 251 10.65 -39.06 70.24
N MET A 252 11.39 -39.06 69.09
CA MET A 252 12.49 -40.03 68.90
C MET A 252 13.65 -39.80 69.90
N GLU A 253 14.01 -38.56 70.23
CA GLU A 253 15.01 -38.27 71.27
C GLU A 253 14.59 -38.80 72.62
N LYS A 254 13.30 -38.65 73.01
CA LYS A 254 12.78 -39.25 74.25
C LYS A 254 12.83 -40.76 74.23
N LEU A 255 12.48 -41.39 73.09
CA LEU A 255 12.57 -42.86 72.94
C LEU A 255 14.01 -43.40 73.08
N VAL A 256 14.98 -42.68 72.51
CA VAL A 256 16.41 -42.99 72.64
C VAL A 256 16.82 -42.91 74.13
N GLN A 257 16.42 -41.84 74.83
CA GLN A 257 16.70 -41.66 76.23
C GLN A 257 16.07 -42.80 77.13
N GLU A 258 14.82 -43.20 76.88
CA GLU A 258 14.15 -44.29 77.53
C GLU A 258 14.82 -45.63 77.23
N ALA A 259 15.30 -45.86 75.98
CA ALA A 259 16.05 -47.07 75.64
C ALA A 259 17.38 -47.11 76.37
N GLU A 260 18.12 -46.03 76.55
CA GLU A 260 19.33 -45.91 77.34
C GLU A 260 19.04 -46.24 78.85
N ASN A 261 17.96 -45.70 79.41
CA ASN A 261 17.51 -45.97 80.77
C ASN A 261 17.19 -47.43 80.94
N LEU A 262 16.53 -48.10 79.98
CA LEU A 262 16.25 -49.53 80.03
C LEU A 262 17.53 -50.38 79.99
N VAL A 263 18.53 -50.01 79.21
CA VAL A 263 19.84 -50.68 79.19
C VAL A 263 20.54 -50.52 80.54
N HIS A 264 20.47 -49.32 81.14
CA HIS A 264 21.03 -49.11 82.51
C HIS A 264 20.34 -49.99 83.52
N LEU A 265 18.99 -50.01 83.58
CA LEU A 265 18.20 -50.87 84.50
C LEU A 265 18.51 -52.36 84.27
N LYS A 266 18.65 -52.85 83.05
CA LYS A 266 19.08 -54.18 82.72
C LYS A 266 20.44 -54.52 83.37
N ASN A 267 21.42 -53.64 83.19
CA ASN A 267 22.75 -53.86 83.78
C ASN A 267 22.76 -53.82 85.27
N GLU A 268 21.93 -53.04 85.96
CA GLU A 268 21.76 -53.08 87.42
C GLU A 268 21.08 -54.36 87.86
N ALA A 269 20.05 -54.81 87.21
CA ALA A 269 19.38 -56.07 87.48
C ALA A 269 20.35 -57.30 87.35
N GLU A 270 21.19 -57.32 86.29
CA GLU A 270 22.24 -58.33 86.12
C GLU A 270 23.25 -58.30 87.27
N LYS A 271 23.70 -57.13 87.71
CA LYS A 271 24.59 -57.05 88.90
C LYS A 271 23.95 -57.54 90.15
N LEU A 272 22.68 -57.17 90.39
CA LEU A 272 21.92 -57.72 91.59
C LEU A 272 21.72 -59.23 91.54
N LEU A 273 21.41 -59.80 90.35
CA LEU A 273 21.32 -61.20 90.15
C LEU A 273 22.64 -61.96 90.42
N PHE A 274 23.75 -61.35 89.95
CA PHE A 274 25.09 -61.88 90.19
C PHE A 274 25.45 -61.86 91.70
N SER A 275 25.15 -60.80 92.41
CA SER A 275 25.38 -60.71 93.88
C SER A 275 24.52 -61.67 94.66
N LEU A 276 23.25 -61.85 94.28
CA LEU A 276 22.36 -62.85 94.93
C LEU A 276 22.84 -64.26 94.70
N ASN A 277 23.36 -64.63 93.49
CA ASN A 277 23.94 -65.93 93.21
C ASN A 277 25.21 -66.19 94.05
N GLN A 278 26.08 -65.20 94.26
CA GLN A 278 27.25 -65.31 95.16
C GLN A 278 26.85 -65.49 96.61
N ASP A 279 25.82 -64.81 97.08
CA ASP A 279 25.30 -64.94 98.47
C ASP A 279 24.65 -66.32 98.71
N VAL A 280 24.04 -66.94 97.71
CA VAL A 280 23.47 -68.25 97.76
C VAL A 280 24.57 -69.36 97.78
N GLU A 281 25.67 -69.18 97.00
CA GLU A 281 26.81 -70.09 97.04
C GLU A 281 27.58 -70.01 98.31
N THR A 282 27.76 -68.82 98.94
CA THR A 282 28.41 -68.63 100.20
C THR A 282 27.61 -69.17 101.40
N LYS A 283 26.33 -69.31 101.33
CA LYS A 283 25.44 -69.96 102.38
C LYS A 283 25.28 -71.47 102.25
N ARG A 284 25.87 -72.06 101.17
CA ARG A 284 25.85 -73.52 100.91
C ARG A 284 27.14 -74.28 101.37
N VAL A 285 28.14 -73.58 101.84
CA VAL A 285 29.37 -74.11 102.44
C VAL A 285 29.21 -73.98 104.01
#